data_bd077541d37ef4e8c2d9edcdfefec5a6
#
_entry.id   bd077541d37ef4e8c2d9edcdfefec5a6
#
_cell.length_a   1.000
_cell.length_b   1.000
_cell.length_c   1.000
_cell.angle_alpha   90.00
_cell.angle_beta   90.00
_cell.angle_gamma   90.00
#
_symmetry.space_group_name_H-M   'P 1'
#
loop_
_entity.id
_entity.type
_entity.pdbx_description
1 polymer ?
#
loop_
_entity_poly.entity_id
_entity_poly.type
_entity_poly.pdbx_seq_one_letter_code
_entity_poly.pdbx_strand_id
1 'polypeptide(L)'
;MTEPFIFIGAYTIKEGKLEDFKRYWPEFVDFVEETEPRLIAFNAYLSEDGTEVGIVQVHPDVSSMEFHMKLIREHVEHAFAEFLDRGTGMQIYGPSSDSALEMMRQLAGPVPLTVKPHGVGGFTRSAAEQAHVVS
;
A
#
# COMPACT_ATOMS: atom_id res chain seq x y z
N MET A 1 -3.72 22.74 -2.44
CA MET A 1 -4.00 21.58 -1.59
C MET A 1 -4.10 20.32 -2.43
N THR A 2 -3.32 19.29 -2.09
CA THR A 2 -3.33 18.05 -2.84
C THR A 2 -4.37 17.09 -2.28
N GLU A 3 -4.93 16.26 -3.14
CA GLU A 3 -5.84 15.21 -2.71
C GLU A 3 -5.04 13.94 -2.41
N PRO A 4 -5.44 13.16 -1.40
CA PRO A 4 -4.74 11.93 -1.06
C PRO A 4 -4.85 10.89 -2.18
N PHE A 5 -3.85 10.04 -2.24
CA PHE A 5 -3.83 8.85 -3.09
C PHE A 5 -3.90 7.64 -2.16
N ILE A 6 -4.89 6.79 -2.35
CA ILE A 6 -5.10 5.63 -1.49
C ILE A 6 -4.99 4.36 -2.32
N PHE A 7 -4.20 3.41 -1.82
CA PHE A 7 -4.05 2.10 -2.43
C PHE A 7 -4.51 1.03 -1.45
N ILE A 8 -5.33 0.10 -1.94
CA ILE A 8 -5.73 -1.08 -1.17
C ILE A 8 -5.45 -2.30 -2.04
N GLY A 9 -4.61 -3.21 -1.54
CA GLY A 9 -4.29 -4.44 -2.24
C GLY A 9 -4.60 -5.64 -1.36
N ALA A 10 -5.13 -6.70 -1.95
CA ALA A 10 -5.42 -7.95 -1.25
C ALA A 10 -4.62 -9.08 -1.89
N TYR A 11 -4.02 -9.93 -1.05
CA TYR A 11 -3.13 -11.01 -1.48
C TYR A 11 -3.37 -12.25 -0.65
N THR A 12 -3.30 -13.42 -1.30
CA THR A 12 -3.33 -14.69 -0.56
C THR A 12 -1.95 -15.00 -0.01
N ILE A 13 -1.91 -15.60 1.17
CA ILE A 13 -0.67 -16.00 1.84
C ILE A 13 -0.38 -17.45 1.47
N LYS A 14 0.87 -17.76 1.13
CA LYS A 14 1.29 -19.13 0.84
C LYS A 14 1.02 -20.02 2.05
N GLU A 15 0.54 -21.24 1.78
CA GLU A 15 0.29 -22.22 2.82
C GLU A 15 1.55 -22.45 3.67
N GLY A 16 1.36 -22.39 4.98
CA GLY A 16 2.46 -22.58 5.93
C GLY A 16 3.36 -21.36 6.14
N LYS A 17 3.04 -20.21 5.52
CA LYS A 17 3.90 -19.03 5.58
C LYS A 17 3.34 -17.88 6.43
N LEU A 18 2.21 -18.08 7.08
CA LEU A 18 1.58 -17.00 7.86
C LEU A 18 2.51 -16.47 8.96
N GLU A 19 3.11 -17.34 9.75
CA GLU A 19 3.98 -16.91 10.86
C GLU A 19 5.24 -16.22 10.34
N ASP A 20 5.79 -16.70 9.22
CA ASP A 20 6.95 -16.06 8.59
C ASP A 20 6.59 -14.67 8.08
N PHE A 21 5.41 -14.50 7.48
CA PHE A 21 4.93 -13.20 7.02
C PHE A 21 4.75 -12.25 8.21
N LYS A 22 4.19 -12.72 9.32
CA LYS A 22 3.97 -11.91 10.52
C LYS A 22 5.29 -11.40 11.13
N ARG A 23 6.37 -12.18 11.00
CA ARG A 23 7.71 -11.75 11.44
C ARG A 23 8.34 -10.77 10.46
N TYR A 24 8.15 -10.97 9.17
CA TYR A 24 8.71 -10.14 8.13
C TYR A 24 8.09 -8.73 8.08
N TRP A 25 6.77 -8.65 8.22
CA TRP A 25 6.04 -7.42 7.98
C TRP A 25 6.49 -6.24 8.85
N PRO A 26 6.68 -6.38 10.18
CA PRO A 26 7.15 -5.25 10.99
C PRO A 26 8.49 -4.69 10.57
N GLU A 27 9.41 -5.53 10.12
CA GLU A 27 10.71 -5.08 9.62
C GLU A 27 10.57 -4.25 8.36
N PHE A 28 9.67 -4.67 7.47
CA PHE A 28 9.38 -3.92 6.26
C PHE A 28 8.72 -2.58 6.60
N VAL A 29 7.80 -2.56 7.55
CA VAL A 29 7.16 -1.33 8.02
C VAL A 29 8.21 -0.35 8.55
N ASP A 30 9.15 -0.81 9.36
CA ASP A 30 10.21 0.03 9.89
C ASP A 30 11.04 0.66 8.76
N PHE A 31 11.39 -0.13 7.75
CA PHE A 31 12.10 0.36 6.58
C PHE A 31 11.32 1.46 5.86
N VAL A 32 10.03 1.23 5.62
CA VAL A 32 9.17 2.19 4.92
C VAL A 32 9.02 3.47 5.75
N GLU A 33 8.79 3.34 7.05
CA GLU A 33 8.63 4.50 7.93
C GLU A 33 9.88 5.39 7.93
N GLU A 34 11.05 4.79 7.95
CA GLU A 34 12.31 5.53 7.95
C GLU A 34 12.61 6.20 6.60
N THR A 35 12.23 5.56 5.50
CA THR A 35 12.65 6.02 4.17
C THR A 35 11.59 6.82 3.43
N GLU A 36 10.34 6.83 3.92
CA GLU A 36 9.22 7.51 3.26
C GLU A 36 8.47 8.42 4.22
N PRO A 37 9.06 9.57 4.58
CA PRO A 37 8.43 10.45 5.59
C PRO A 37 7.11 11.08 5.13
N ARG A 38 6.80 11.08 3.84
CA ARG A 38 5.55 11.62 3.31
C ARG A 38 4.38 10.65 3.40
N LEU A 39 4.66 9.35 3.46
CA LEU A 39 3.61 8.31 3.51
C LEU A 39 2.83 8.44 4.83
N ILE A 40 1.52 8.61 4.72
CA ILE A 40 0.66 8.90 5.88
C ILE A 40 0.30 7.63 6.64
N ALA A 41 -0.06 6.56 5.92
CA ALA A 41 -0.43 5.30 6.55
C ALA A 41 0.02 4.13 5.68
N PHE A 42 0.50 3.08 6.34
CA PHE A 42 0.98 1.88 5.68
C PHE A 42 0.72 0.71 6.62
N ASN A 43 -0.37 0.00 6.39
CA ASN A 43 -0.86 -1.03 7.32
C ASN A 43 -1.26 -2.30 6.59
N ALA A 44 -1.08 -3.43 7.26
CA ALA A 44 -1.56 -4.72 6.76
C ALA A 44 -2.52 -5.34 7.76
N TYR A 45 -3.55 -5.98 7.26
CA TYR A 45 -4.59 -6.62 8.05
C TYR A 45 -4.84 -8.02 7.53
N LEU A 46 -4.88 -8.99 8.43
CA LEU A 46 -5.13 -10.38 8.07
C LEU A 46 -6.64 -10.66 8.08
N SER A 47 -7.06 -11.56 7.20
CA SER A 47 -8.42 -12.10 7.25
C SER A 47 -8.60 -12.94 8.52
N GLU A 48 -9.85 -13.22 8.91
CA GLU A 48 -10.14 -13.99 10.13
C GLU A 48 -9.45 -15.34 10.13
N ASP A 49 -9.40 -16.00 8.98
CA ASP A 49 -8.78 -17.34 8.87
C ASP A 49 -7.27 -17.30 8.59
N GLY A 50 -6.69 -16.10 8.45
CA GLY A 50 -5.26 -15.93 8.22
C GLY A 50 -4.78 -16.31 6.82
N THR A 51 -5.68 -16.52 5.86
CA THR A 51 -5.29 -16.94 4.51
C THR A 51 -5.04 -15.79 3.57
N GLU A 52 -5.45 -14.58 3.94
CA GLU A 52 -5.36 -13.41 3.07
C GLU A 52 -4.91 -12.19 3.87
N VAL A 53 -4.16 -11.31 3.23
CA VAL A 53 -3.74 -10.04 3.82
C VAL A 53 -4.22 -8.90 2.93
N GLY A 54 -4.76 -7.85 3.57
CA GLY A 54 -5.09 -6.60 2.92
C GLY A 54 -4.09 -5.53 3.31
N ILE A 55 -3.54 -4.81 2.34
CA ILE A 55 -2.58 -3.74 2.58
C ILE A 55 -3.24 -2.42 2.22
N VAL A 56 -3.22 -1.47 3.16
CA VAL A 56 -3.81 -0.15 2.98
C VAL A 56 -2.71 0.90 3.05
N GLN A 57 -2.63 1.75 2.03
CA GLN A 57 -1.66 2.83 1.97
C GLN A 57 -2.39 4.14 1.76
N VAL A 58 -2.04 5.16 2.52
CA VAL A 58 -2.55 6.52 2.34
C VAL A 58 -1.37 7.44 2.09
N HIS A 59 -1.34 8.04 0.92
CA HIS A 59 -0.30 8.98 0.50
C HIS A 59 -0.89 10.39 0.40
N PRO A 60 -0.09 11.44 0.65
CA PRO A 60 -0.59 12.81 0.49
C PRO A 60 -0.90 13.16 -0.96
N ASP A 61 -0.26 12.49 -1.91
CA ASP A 61 -0.49 12.66 -3.34
C ASP A 61 0.11 11.47 -4.10
N VAL A 62 -0.08 11.45 -5.42
CA VAL A 62 0.39 10.36 -6.27
C VAL A 62 1.92 10.29 -6.34
N SER A 63 2.63 11.42 -6.19
CA SER A 63 4.10 11.39 -6.26
C SER A 63 4.70 10.61 -5.10
N SER A 64 4.05 10.62 -3.94
CA SER A 64 4.44 9.78 -2.81
C SER A 64 4.32 8.29 -3.17
N MET A 65 3.25 7.91 -3.86
CA MET A 65 3.07 6.53 -4.33
C MET A 65 4.11 6.13 -5.37
N GLU A 66 4.44 7.02 -6.29
CA GLU A 66 5.48 6.74 -7.29
C GLU A 66 6.84 6.49 -6.63
N PHE A 67 7.18 7.31 -5.64
CA PHE A 67 8.41 7.12 -4.85
C PHE A 67 8.37 5.77 -4.12
N HIS A 68 7.26 5.47 -3.46
CA HIS A 68 7.06 4.21 -2.74
C HIS A 68 7.29 3.00 -3.65
N MET A 69 6.67 2.98 -4.81
CA MET A 69 6.78 1.84 -5.73
C MET A 69 8.21 1.60 -6.21
N LYS A 70 8.96 2.67 -6.46
CA LYS A 70 10.36 2.55 -6.86
C LYS A 70 11.22 2.01 -5.72
N LEU A 71 10.97 2.50 -4.51
CA LEU A 71 11.76 2.15 -3.34
C LEU A 71 11.55 0.70 -2.92
N ILE A 72 10.30 0.22 -2.96
CA ILE A 72 9.95 -1.10 -2.40
C ILE A 72 10.00 -2.25 -3.41
N ARG A 73 10.39 -2.00 -4.63
CA ARG A 73 10.34 -3.00 -5.70
C ARG A 73 10.95 -4.34 -5.30
N GLU A 74 12.15 -4.33 -4.75
CA GLU A 74 12.83 -5.55 -4.33
C GLU A 74 12.11 -6.23 -3.16
N HIS A 75 11.54 -5.45 -2.25
CA HIS A 75 10.78 -5.99 -1.11
C HIS A 75 9.51 -6.68 -1.58
N VAL A 76 8.84 -6.13 -2.58
CA VAL A 76 7.64 -6.73 -3.17
C VAL A 76 8.00 -8.06 -3.85
N GLU A 77 9.08 -8.08 -4.61
CA GLU A 77 9.55 -9.32 -5.26
C GLU A 77 9.87 -10.39 -4.22
N HIS A 78 10.55 -10.00 -3.14
CA HIS A 78 10.87 -10.92 -2.05
C HIS A 78 9.60 -11.45 -1.37
N ALA A 79 8.64 -10.58 -1.08
CA ALA A 79 7.40 -10.96 -0.42
C ALA A 79 6.60 -11.98 -1.23
N PHE A 80 6.51 -11.78 -2.56
CA PHE A 80 5.83 -12.74 -3.43
C PHE A 80 6.60 -14.05 -3.55
N ALA A 81 7.92 -13.99 -3.55
CA ALA A 81 8.73 -15.22 -3.61
C ALA A 81 8.60 -16.07 -2.36
N GLU A 82 8.53 -15.44 -1.17
CA GLU A 82 8.60 -16.13 0.10
C GLU A 82 7.26 -16.34 0.82
N PHE A 83 6.36 -15.34 0.76
CA PHE A 83 5.20 -15.33 1.66
C PHE A 83 3.84 -15.26 0.97
N LEU A 84 3.77 -14.60 -0.19
CA LEU A 84 2.50 -14.32 -0.86
C LEU A 84 2.35 -15.19 -2.09
N ASP A 85 1.13 -15.65 -2.34
CA ASP A 85 0.84 -16.51 -3.49
C ASP A 85 0.40 -15.68 -4.69
N ARG A 86 -0.66 -14.88 -4.53
CA ARG A 86 -1.19 -14.04 -5.61
C ARG A 86 -2.01 -12.90 -5.06
N GLY A 87 -2.16 -11.84 -5.89
CA GLY A 87 -3.12 -10.78 -5.60
C GLY A 87 -4.52 -11.21 -5.98
N THR A 88 -5.50 -10.78 -5.20
CA THR A 88 -6.93 -11.05 -5.45
C THR A 88 -7.67 -9.81 -5.89
N GLY A 89 -7.14 -8.61 -5.67
CA GLY A 89 -7.72 -7.37 -6.14
C GLY A 89 -6.92 -6.18 -5.69
N MET A 90 -6.94 -5.12 -6.50
CA MET A 90 -6.28 -3.86 -6.16
C MET A 90 -7.25 -2.72 -6.43
N GLN A 91 -7.26 -1.73 -5.54
CA GLN A 91 -8.13 -0.55 -5.64
C GLN A 91 -7.28 0.71 -5.45
N ILE A 92 -7.53 1.69 -6.31
CA ILE A 92 -6.86 2.99 -6.26
C ILE A 92 -7.93 4.07 -6.14
N TYR A 93 -7.74 4.98 -5.21
CA TYR A 93 -8.65 6.11 -4.97
C TYR A 93 -7.85 7.40 -5.01
N GLY A 94 -8.39 8.42 -5.69
CA GLY A 94 -7.78 9.73 -5.79
C GLY A 94 -7.04 9.98 -7.10
N PRO A 95 -6.63 11.23 -7.34
CA PRO A 95 -5.94 11.61 -8.57
C PRO A 95 -4.64 10.83 -8.76
N SER A 96 -4.45 10.31 -9.96
CA SER A 96 -3.28 9.51 -10.29
C SER A 96 -2.52 10.14 -11.48
N SER A 97 -1.44 9.51 -11.87
CA SER A 97 -0.65 9.89 -13.05
C SER A 97 -0.55 8.70 -13.98
N ASP A 98 -0.25 8.96 -15.25
CA ASP A 98 -0.05 7.89 -16.23
C ASP A 98 1.08 6.96 -15.79
N SER A 99 2.15 7.55 -15.26
CA SER A 99 3.31 6.81 -14.77
C SER A 99 2.94 5.88 -13.60
N ALA A 100 2.19 6.37 -12.61
CA ALA A 100 1.75 5.56 -11.48
C ALA A 100 0.81 4.44 -11.93
N LEU A 101 -0.15 4.75 -12.80
CA LEU A 101 -1.10 3.76 -13.31
C LEU A 101 -0.38 2.66 -14.09
N GLU A 102 0.62 3.02 -14.89
CA GLU A 102 1.40 2.04 -15.63
C GLU A 102 2.15 1.11 -14.68
N MET A 103 2.81 1.65 -13.65
CA MET A 103 3.50 0.84 -12.65
C MET A 103 2.53 -0.09 -11.92
N MET A 104 1.33 0.43 -11.58
CA MET A 104 0.32 -0.36 -10.89
C MET A 104 -0.22 -1.49 -11.77
N ARG A 105 -0.43 -1.22 -13.06
CA ARG A 105 -0.89 -2.25 -14.00
C ARG A 105 0.16 -3.35 -14.18
N GLN A 106 1.43 -2.98 -14.23
CA GLN A 106 2.52 -3.95 -14.30
C GLN A 106 2.56 -4.83 -13.05
N LEU A 107 2.42 -4.20 -11.87
CA LEU A 107 2.40 -4.92 -10.60
C LEU A 107 1.19 -5.85 -10.51
N ALA A 108 0.02 -5.36 -10.92
CA ALA A 108 -1.21 -6.14 -10.84
C ALA A 108 -1.20 -7.34 -11.79
N GLY A 109 -0.63 -7.18 -12.99
CA GLY A 109 -0.68 -8.23 -14.01
C GLY A 109 -2.13 -8.63 -14.29
N PRO A 110 -2.50 -9.91 -14.08
CA PRO A 110 -3.88 -10.37 -14.31
C PRO A 110 -4.85 -10.01 -13.18
N VAL A 111 -4.37 -9.43 -12.07
CA VAL A 111 -5.20 -9.10 -10.92
C VAL A 111 -6.12 -7.93 -11.29
N PRO A 112 -7.43 -7.98 -10.95
CA PRO A 112 -8.33 -6.86 -11.20
C PRO A 112 -7.86 -5.58 -10.51
N LEU A 113 -7.77 -4.49 -11.27
CA LEU A 113 -7.39 -3.18 -10.76
C LEU A 113 -8.55 -2.21 -10.99
N THR A 114 -9.08 -1.66 -9.91
CA THR A 114 -10.17 -0.69 -9.95
C THR A 114 -9.62 0.70 -9.61
N VAL A 115 -9.91 1.70 -10.45
CA VAL A 115 -9.42 3.07 -10.26
C VAL A 115 -10.60 4.02 -10.13
N LYS A 116 -10.62 4.79 -9.03
CA LYS A 116 -11.64 5.82 -8.78
C LYS A 116 -10.92 7.15 -8.51
N PRO A 117 -10.59 7.92 -9.55
CA PRO A 117 -9.73 9.10 -9.41
C PRO A 117 -10.43 10.38 -8.97
N HIS A 118 -11.76 10.40 -9.01
CA HIS A 118 -12.52 11.65 -8.80
C HIS A 118 -13.10 11.73 -7.40
N GLY A 119 -12.42 12.47 -6.50
CA GLY A 119 -12.93 12.72 -5.16
C GLY A 119 -14.15 13.64 -5.20
N VAL A 120 -15.12 13.38 -4.32
CA VAL A 120 -16.34 14.19 -4.23
C VAL A 120 -16.48 14.89 -2.88
N GLY A 121 -15.52 14.69 -1.98
CA GLY A 121 -15.54 15.36 -0.68
C GLY A 121 -14.90 14.47 0.38
N GLY A 122 -14.38 15.10 1.41
CA GLY A 122 -13.74 14.40 2.50
C GLY A 122 -12.54 15.19 3.01
N PHE A 123 -11.85 14.63 4.00
CA PHE A 123 -10.61 15.24 4.47
C PHE A 123 -9.63 14.17 4.89
N THR A 124 -8.34 14.52 4.87
CA THR A 124 -7.25 13.67 5.36
C THR A 124 -6.30 14.54 6.17
N ARG A 125 -6.05 14.15 7.42
CA ARG A 125 -5.13 14.90 8.28
C ARG A 125 -3.71 14.43 8.03
N SER A 126 -2.79 15.38 7.85
CA SER A 126 -1.38 15.06 7.73
C SER A 126 -0.79 14.70 9.10
N ALA A 127 0.41 14.07 9.09
CA ALA A 127 1.12 13.77 10.34
C ALA A 127 1.41 15.04 11.13
N ALA A 128 1.72 16.16 10.45
CA ALA A 128 1.97 17.44 11.09
C ALA A 128 0.70 17.98 11.77
N GLU A 129 -0.45 17.85 11.12
CA GLU A 129 -1.73 18.26 11.70
C GLU A 129 -2.09 17.43 12.92
N GLN A 130 -1.85 16.12 12.87
CA GLN A 130 -2.11 15.24 13.99
C GLN A 130 -1.20 15.56 15.18
N ALA A 131 0.08 15.82 14.95
CA ALA A 131 1.00 16.23 15.98
C ALA A 131 0.57 17.55 16.65
N HIS A 132 0.07 18.49 15.85
CA HIS A 132 -0.43 19.77 16.35
C HIS A 132 -1.68 19.58 17.22
N VAL A 133 -2.58 18.71 16.83
CA VAL A 133 -3.81 18.43 17.57
C VAL A 133 -3.51 17.77 18.92
N VAL A 134 -2.52 16.87 18.95
CA VAL A 134 -2.14 16.16 20.17
C VAL A 134 -1.45 17.06 21.17
N SER A 135 -0.71 18.04 20.71
CA SER A 135 -0.02 18.98 21.58
C SER A 135 -0.99 20.00 22.16
#